data_11326e6f513f2c6f678bc7964b89bb0d
#
_entry.id   11326e6f513f2c6f678bc7964b89bb0d
#
_cell.length_a   1.000
_cell.length_b   1.000
_cell.length_c   1.000
_cell.angle_alpha   90.00
_cell.angle_beta   90.00
_cell.angle_gamma   90.00
#
_symmetry.space_group_name_H-M   'P 1'
#
loop_
_entity.id
_entity.type
_entity.pdbx_description
1 polymer ?
#
loop_
_entity_poly.entity_id
_entity_poly.type
_entity_poly.pdbx_seq_one_letter_code
_entity_poly.pdbx_strand_id
1 'polypeptide(L)'
;MFEELCNFELKTYLNPADPKHKIGIIFNTDPHYLTGSHWISLFIDMKKQFIFFFDSTGDAPPKEVTRFVKKIIKQGKALGLHFKYFVN
;
A
#
# COMPACT_ATOMS: atom_id res chain seq x y z
N MET A 1 -13.09 3.58 -4.47
CA MET A 1 -12.13 2.64 -3.89
C MET A 1 -10.81 3.30 -3.53
N PHE A 2 -10.30 4.21 -4.36
CA PHE A 2 -9.00 4.84 -4.09
C PHE A 2 -9.08 6.14 -3.28
N GLU A 3 -10.29 6.62 -2.98
CA GLU A 3 -10.47 7.86 -2.21
C GLU A 3 -9.84 7.76 -0.81
N GLU A 4 -9.95 6.61 -0.18
CA GLU A 4 -9.41 6.38 1.15
C GLU A 4 -7.89 6.53 1.18
N LEU A 5 -7.23 6.22 0.06
CA LEU A 5 -5.78 6.32 -0.04
C LEU A 5 -5.30 7.76 -0.14
N CYS A 6 -6.15 8.68 -0.62
CA CYS A 6 -5.79 10.09 -0.72
C CYS A 6 -5.60 10.73 0.66
N ASN A 7 -6.30 10.20 1.65
CA ASN A 7 -6.25 10.72 3.02
C ASN A 7 -5.40 9.88 3.96
N PHE A 8 -4.68 8.90 3.41
CA PHE A 8 -3.85 8.01 4.20
C PHE A 8 -2.67 8.76 4.79
N GLU A 9 -2.42 8.57 6.09
CA GLU A 9 -1.27 9.11 6.77
C GLU A 9 -0.53 8.03 7.53
N LEU A 10 0.73 7.81 7.15
CA LEU A 10 1.56 6.77 7.73
C LEU A 10 1.79 6.98 9.22
N LYS A 11 1.95 8.22 9.65
CA LYS A 11 2.21 8.55 11.05
C LYS A 11 1.12 8.05 12.00
N THR A 12 -0.10 7.86 11.50
CA THR A 12 -1.22 7.34 12.29
C THR A 12 -0.92 5.95 12.83
N TYR A 13 -0.10 5.19 12.12
CA TYR A 13 0.24 3.81 12.47
C TYR A 13 1.52 3.69 13.30
N LEU A 14 2.16 4.81 13.61
CA LEU A 14 3.37 4.86 14.43
C LEU A 14 3.07 5.31 15.86
N ASN A 15 2.00 4.78 16.45
CA ASN A 15 1.64 5.11 17.83
C ASN A 15 2.59 4.42 18.80
N PRO A 16 3.32 5.17 19.66
CA PRO A 16 4.24 4.56 20.63
C PRO A 16 3.56 3.63 21.62
N ALA A 17 2.29 3.84 21.93
CA ALA A 17 1.54 3.01 22.89
C ALA A 17 1.10 1.69 22.24
N ASP A 18 0.90 1.66 20.92
CA ASP A 18 0.45 0.50 20.18
C ASP A 18 1.05 0.54 18.78
N PRO A 19 2.35 0.33 18.64
CA PRO A 19 3.01 0.45 17.34
C PRO A 19 2.58 -0.69 16.42
N LYS A 20 2.04 -0.33 15.26
CA LYS A 20 1.72 -1.28 14.20
C LYS A 20 2.86 -1.28 13.21
N HIS A 21 3.50 -2.44 13.05
CA HIS A 21 4.63 -2.57 12.15
C HIS A 21 4.23 -2.96 10.75
N LYS A 22 3.04 -3.55 10.59
CA LYS A 22 2.60 -4.14 9.32
C LYS A 22 1.21 -3.63 8.98
N ILE A 23 1.05 -3.20 7.73
CA ILE A 23 -0.23 -2.73 7.20
C ILE A 23 -0.52 -3.50 5.93
N GLY A 24 -1.66 -4.15 5.88
CA GLY A 24 -2.12 -4.85 4.67
C GLY A 24 -3.34 -4.13 4.09
N ILE A 25 -3.31 -3.91 2.79
CA ILE A 25 -4.41 -3.27 2.06
C ILE A 25 -4.78 -4.16 0.89
N ILE A 26 -6.05 -4.52 0.79
CA ILE A 26 -6.55 -5.37 -0.29
C ILE A 26 -7.57 -4.58 -1.10
N PHE A 27 -7.41 -4.60 -2.42
CA PHE A 27 -8.32 -3.94 -3.32
C PHE A 27 -8.96 -4.94 -4.27
N ASN A 28 -10.22 -4.71 -4.62
CA ASN A 28 -10.85 -5.36 -5.74
C ASN A 28 -10.94 -4.33 -6.85
N THR A 29 -10.24 -4.56 -7.97
CA THR A 29 -10.17 -3.60 -9.06
C THR A 29 -11.19 -3.86 -10.14
N ASP A 30 -11.87 -5.00 -10.11
CA ASP A 30 -12.84 -5.34 -11.15
C ASP A 30 -14.10 -4.49 -11.03
N PRO A 31 -14.61 -3.99 -12.16
CA PRO A 31 -15.96 -3.44 -12.17
C PRO A 31 -16.96 -4.53 -11.77
N HIS A 32 -17.99 -4.14 -11.04
CA HIS A 32 -18.96 -5.10 -10.50
C HIS A 32 -19.75 -5.86 -11.57
N TYR A 33 -19.73 -5.40 -12.82
CA TYR A 33 -20.41 -6.08 -13.91
C TYR A 33 -19.55 -7.12 -14.62
N LEU A 34 -18.28 -7.25 -14.24
CA LEU A 34 -17.41 -8.28 -14.80
C LEU A 34 -17.43 -9.52 -13.94
N THR A 35 -17.33 -10.67 -14.59
CA THR A 35 -17.19 -11.93 -13.90
C THR A 35 -15.71 -12.18 -13.59
N GLY A 36 -15.44 -12.78 -12.44
CA GLY A 36 -14.08 -13.06 -12.03
C GLY A 36 -13.45 -11.89 -11.29
N SER A 37 -13.10 -12.11 -10.03
CA SER A 37 -12.53 -11.07 -9.19
C SER A 37 -11.04 -10.89 -9.49
N HIS A 38 -10.62 -9.64 -9.64
CA HIS A 38 -9.22 -9.27 -9.76
C HIS A 38 -8.81 -8.58 -8.46
N TRP A 39 -7.97 -9.25 -7.70
CA TRP A 39 -7.53 -8.77 -6.40
C TRP A 39 -6.08 -8.32 -6.46
N ILE A 40 -5.82 -7.17 -5.88
CA ILE A 40 -4.47 -6.70 -5.64
C ILE A 40 -4.30 -6.45 -4.16
N SER A 41 -3.08 -6.61 -3.68
CA SER A 41 -2.77 -6.32 -2.29
C SER A 41 -1.50 -5.50 -2.19
N LEU A 42 -1.46 -4.66 -1.16
CA LEU A 42 -0.30 -3.86 -0.85
C LEU A 42 0.05 -4.12 0.62
N PHE A 43 1.28 -4.48 0.87
CA PHE A 43 1.76 -4.78 2.21
C PHE A 43 2.88 -3.82 2.57
N ILE A 44 2.75 -3.16 3.71
CA ILE A 44 3.73 -2.21 4.20
C ILE A 44 4.29 -2.72 5.52
N ASP A 45 5.60 -2.94 5.58
CA ASP A 45 6.28 -3.32 6.82
C ASP A 45 7.15 -2.14 7.27
N MET A 46 6.73 -1.50 8.35
CA MET A 46 7.42 -0.30 8.84
C MET A 46 8.68 -0.64 9.62
N LYS A 47 8.74 -1.83 10.21
CA LYS A 47 9.93 -2.25 10.95
C LYS A 47 11.07 -2.61 10.00
N LYS A 48 10.76 -3.41 8.97
CA LYS A 48 11.74 -3.82 7.96
C LYS A 48 11.87 -2.81 6.83
N GLN A 49 10.97 -1.83 6.79
CA GLN A 49 10.98 -0.72 5.84
C GLN A 49 10.91 -1.20 4.38
N PHE A 50 9.84 -1.95 4.08
CA PHE A 50 9.56 -2.32 2.70
C PHE A 50 8.07 -2.23 2.41
N ILE A 51 7.76 -2.11 1.10
CA ILE A 51 6.41 -2.12 0.56
C ILE A 51 6.38 -3.22 -0.50
N PHE A 52 5.40 -4.10 -0.43
CA PHE A 52 5.27 -5.20 -1.38
C PHE A 52 3.91 -5.11 -2.07
N PHE A 53 3.94 -5.13 -3.40
CA PHE A 53 2.75 -5.16 -4.24
C PHE A 53 2.56 -6.55 -4.83
N PHE A 54 1.36 -7.09 -4.70
CA PHE A 54 1.01 -8.39 -5.26
C PHE A 54 -0.27 -8.25 -6.09
N ASP A 55 -0.25 -8.78 -7.31
CA ASP A 55 -1.40 -8.84 -8.20
C ASP A 55 -1.66 -10.30 -8.54
N SER A 56 -2.91 -10.76 -8.34
CA SER A 56 -3.29 -12.14 -8.59
C SER A 56 -3.13 -12.57 -10.05
N THR A 57 -3.14 -11.63 -10.99
CA THR A 57 -2.94 -11.90 -12.41
C THR A 57 -1.52 -11.60 -12.88
N GLY A 58 -0.68 -11.04 -12.03
CA GLY A 58 0.68 -10.68 -12.39
C GLY A 58 0.83 -9.37 -13.15
N ASP A 59 -0.22 -8.58 -13.22
CA ASP A 59 -0.19 -7.30 -13.93
C ASP A 59 0.59 -6.23 -13.15
N ALA A 60 1.05 -5.21 -13.86
CA ALA A 60 1.73 -4.07 -13.25
C ALA A 60 0.78 -3.26 -12.35
N PRO A 61 1.30 -2.56 -11.33
CA PRO A 61 0.46 -1.76 -10.46
C PRO A 61 -0.30 -0.67 -11.23
N PRO A 62 -1.59 -0.45 -10.90
CA PRO A 62 -2.32 0.70 -11.44
C PRO A 62 -1.67 2.02 -11.04
N LYS A 63 -1.96 3.07 -11.81
CA LYS A 63 -1.41 4.41 -11.54
C LYS A 63 -1.74 4.89 -10.13
N GLU A 64 -2.94 4.62 -9.66
CA GLU A 64 -3.40 5.03 -8.34
C GLU A 64 -2.57 4.38 -7.24
N VAL A 65 -2.25 3.10 -7.41
CA VAL A 65 -1.40 2.38 -6.47
C VAL A 65 0.02 2.94 -6.49
N THR A 66 0.56 3.20 -7.68
CA THR A 66 1.90 3.79 -7.81
C THR A 66 1.98 5.15 -7.12
N ARG A 67 0.96 5.99 -7.29
CA ARG A 67 0.90 7.28 -6.60
C ARG A 67 0.84 7.11 -5.09
N PHE A 68 0.05 6.14 -4.64
CA PHE A 68 -0.05 5.84 -3.21
C PHE A 68 1.28 5.39 -2.64
N VAL A 69 1.98 4.50 -3.33
CA VAL A 69 3.29 4.02 -2.88
C VAL A 69 4.28 5.18 -2.79
N LYS A 70 4.31 6.06 -3.79
CA LYS A 70 5.17 7.24 -3.77
C LYS A 70 4.85 8.15 -2.57
N LYS A 71 3.58 8.30 -2.26
CA LYS A 71 3.14 9.07 -1.09
C LYS A 71 3.64 8.45 0.20
N ILE A 72 3.54 7.11 0.32
CA ILE A 72 4.02 6.40 1.51
C ILE A 72 5.54 6.55 1.65
N ILE A 73 6.28 6.41 0.56
CA ILE A 73 7.74 6.58 0.59
C ILE A 73 8.10 7.99 1.06
N LYS A 74 7.40 9.00 0.55
CA LYS A 74 7.63 10.39 0.93
C LYS A 74 7.31 10.62 2.41
N GLN A 75 6.17 10.12 2.88
CA GLN A 75 5.79 10.23 4.28
C GLN A 75 6.80 9.50 5.18
N GLY A 76 7.25 8.33 4.73
CA GLY A 76 8.25 7.56 5.46
C GLY A 76 9.56 8.32 5.63
N LYS A 77 10.06 8.97 4.57
CA LYS A 77 11.27 9.77 4.65
C LYS A 77 11.15 10.88 5.70
N ALA A 78 9.99 11.52 5.77
CA ALA A 78 9.75 12.56 6.76
C ALA A 78 9.78 12.01 8.20
N LEU A 79 9.53 10.72 8.36
CA LEU A 79 9.55 10.02 9.65
C LEU A 79 10.86 9.25 9.89
N GLY A 80 11.85 9.40 9.01
CA GLY A 80 13.12 8.70 9.13
C GLY A 80 13.11 7.26 8.61
N LEU A 81 12.09 6.89 7.85
CA LEU A 81 11.97 5.54 7.29
C LEU A 81 12.36 5.54 5.81
N HIS A 82 13.12 4.54 5.39
CA HIS A 82 13.60 4.41 4.01
C HIS A 82 13.02 3.14 3.39
N PHE A 83 11.81 3.24 2.83
CA PHE A 83 11.11 2.10 2.27
C PHE A 83 11.72 1.64 0.95
N LYS A 84 11.82 0.31 0.79
CA LYS A 84 12.10 -0.33 -0.49
C LYS A 84 10.79 -0.86 -1.05
N TYR A 85 10.60 -0.74 -2.35
CA TYR A 85 9.36 -1.15 -3.01
C TYR A 85 9.62 -2.37 -3.90
N PHE A 86 8.82 -3.41 -3.69
CA PHE A 86 8.90 -4.65 -4.45
C PHE A 86 7.58 -4.93 -5.15
N VAL A 87 7.68 -5.33 -6.41
CA VAL A 87 6.54 -5.74 -7.22
C VAL A 87 6.77 -7.20 -7.62
N ASN A 88 5.73 -8.04 -7.42
CA ASN A 88 5.85 -9.44 -7.82
C ASN A 88 5.73 -9.64 -9.33
#